data_65b81443b9fe944ff60de20188fab457
#
_entry.id   65b81443b9fe944ff60de20188fab457
#
_cell.length_a   1.000
_cell.length_b   1.000
_cell.length_c   1.000
_cell.angle_alpha   90.00
_cell.angle_beta   90.00
_cell.angle_gamma   90.00
#
_symmetry.space_group_name_H-M   'P 1'
#
loop_
_entity.id
_entity.type
_entity.pdbx_description
1 polymer ?
#
loop_
_entity_poly.entity_id
_entity_poly.type
_entity_poly.pdbx_seq_one_letter_code
_entity_poly.pdbx_strand_id
1 'polypeptide(L)'
;DEQAGHGVDVRPANYTFVPGNVLEGLPFDEGQFDFTHLRLLFTAIPGDRWPRAVSELARVTRPGGWAESVETTGLHDGGPNVNLMMTWIAQMSARRQVDLMNGSRVADFMRAAGLRNVAASVVNVRTGAWGERLGMMVATDFVGVCKGYAGLLVGAGLTTQEQFDRTLDGMRKEFESRRGRCYTPFYVVIGQK
;
A
#
# COMPACT_ATOMS: atom_id res chain seq x y z
N ASP A 1 17.04 -8.42 -9.99
CA ASP A 1 16.58 -9.22 -11.13
C ASP A 1 15.64 -8.37 -11.97
N GLU A 2 16.15 -8.03 -13.18
CA GLU A 2 15.44 -7.34 -14.23
C GLU A 2 14.27 -8.21 -14.72
N GLN A 3 13.07 -7.86 -14.34
CA GLN A 3 11.90 -8.18 -15.16
C GLN A 3 11.25 -6.89 -15.63
N ALA A 4 11.85 -6.35 -16.68
CA ALA A 4 11.24 -5.33 -17.51
C ALA A 4 9.93 -5.88 -18.09
N GLY A 5 8.81 -5.38 -17.58
CA GLY A 5 7.55 -5.44 -18.29
C GLY A 5 7.73 -4.72 -19.63
N HIS A 6 7.39 -5.36 -20.73
CA HIS A 6 7.37 -4.79 -22.08
C HIS A 6 6.30 -3.69 -22.21
N GLY A 7 6.51 -2.57 -21.54
CA GLY A 7 5.82 -1.32 -21.81
C GLY A 7 6.81 -0.37 -22.46
N VAL A 8 6.40 0.38 -23.45
CA VAL A 8 7.20 1.45 -24.05
C VAL A 8 7.74 2.31 -22.92
N ASP A 9 9.06 2.37 -22.75
CA ASP A 9 9.73 3.14 -21.69
C ASP A 9 9.62 4.64 -22.03
N VAL A 10 8.40 5.17 -21.86
CA VAL A 10 8.14 6.60 -22.03
C VAL A 10 8.43 7.26 -20.68
N ARG A 11 9.71 7.52 -20.42
CA ARG A 11 10.11 8.34 -19.27
C ARG A 11 10.01 9.81 -19.66
N PRO A 12 9.21 10.60 -18.95
CA PRO A 12 9.22 12.05 -19.14
C PRO A 12 10.63 12.61 -18.93
N ALA A 13 11.00 13.66 -19.65
CA ALA A 13 12.35 14.26 -19.54
C ALA A 13 12.68 14.78 -18.12
N ASN A 14 11.65 15.05 -17.32
CA ASN A 14 11.76 15.50 -15.92
C ASN A 14 11.65 14.35 -14.90
N TYR A 15 11.77 13.08 -15.34
CA TYR A 15 11.74 11.92 -14.43
C TYR A 15 13.16 11.37 -14.25
N THR A 16 13.57 11.19 -13.00
CA THR A 16 14.83 10.53 -12.63
C THR A 16 14.55 9.42 -11.63
N PHE A 17 14.91 8.19 -11.95
CA PHE A 17 14.86 7.08 -11.01
C PHE A 17 16.16 7.00 -10.22
N VAL A 18 16.05 7.05 -8.89
CA VAL A 18 17.19 6.87 -7.98
C VAL A 18 16.85 5.72 -7.03
N PRO A 19 17.57 4.59 -7.05
CA PRO A 19 17.33 3.50 -6.13
C PRO A 19 17.71 3.92 -4.71
N GLY A 20 16.90 3.52 -3.72
CA GLY A 20 17.15 3.81 -2.30
C GLY A 20 16.24 3.01 -1.39
N ASN A 21 16.68 2.83 -0.15
CA ASN A 21 15.88 2.21 0.91
C ASN A 21 15.52 3.28 1.95
N VAL A 22 14.25 3.60 2.06
CA VAL A 22 13.76 4.62 3.00
C VAL A 22 14.09 4.30 4.48
N LEU A 23 14.34 3.04 4.80
CA LEU A 23 14.71 2.60 6.15
C LEU A 23 16.22 2.78 6.45
N GLU A 24 17.04 2.86 5.43
CA GLU A 24 18.50 3.04 5.54
C GLU A 24 18.92 4.50 5.32
N GLY A 25 18.03 5.28 4.72
CA GLY A 25 18.26 6.66 4.29
C GLY A 25 18.23 6.77 2.78
N LEU A 26 17.52 7.77 2.29
CA LEU A 26 17.47 8.06 0.86
C LEU A 26 18.73 8.85 0.44
N PRO A 27 19.27 8.62 -0.77
CA PRO A 27 20.46 9.29 -1.26
C PRO A 27 20.17 10.73 -1.73
N PHE A 28 19.53 11.51 -0.85
CA PHE A 28 19.14 12.89 -1.08
C PHE A 28 19.53 13.75 0.11
N ASP A 29 19.84 15.01 -0.14
CA ASP A 29 20.15 15.97 0.90
C ASP A 29 18.93 16.32 1.76
N GLU A 30 19.17 16.81 2.97
CA GLU A 30 18.12 17.37 3.80
C GLU A 30 17.46 18.56 3.11
N GLY A 31 16.12 18.55 3.09
CA GLY A 31 15.35 19.66 2.52
C GLY A 31 15.46 19.81 1.01
N GLN A 32 15.77 18.75 0.29
CA GLN A 32 15.97 18.81 -1.17
C GLN A 32 14.66 19.00 -1.94
N PHE A 33 13.50 18.55 -1.43
CA PHE A 33 12.27 18.49 -2.20
C PHE A 33 11.20 19.45 -1.66
N ASP A 34 10.48 20.12 -2.56
CA ASP A 34 9.30 20.93 -2.24
C ASP A 34 8.13 20.09 -1.78
N PHE A 35 8.01 18.88 -2.38
CA PHE A 35 6.96 17.92 -2.12
C PHE A 35 7.52 16.50 -2.13
N THR A 36 7.13 15.70 -1.13
CA THR A 36 7.48 14.29 -1.04
C THR A 36 6.22 13.45 -0.94
N HIS A 37 6.22 12.27 -1.57
CA HIS A 37 5.07 11.39 -1.64
C HIS A 37 5.47 9.95 -1.33
N LEU A 38 4.75 9.33 -0.39
CA LEU A 38 4.88 7.93 -0.02
C LEU A 38 3.56 7.22 -0.27
N ARG A 39 3.59 6.08 -0.97
CA ARG A 39 2.35 5.41 -1.35
C ARG A 39 2.45 3.89 -1.29
N LEU A 40 1.42 3.28 -0.67
CA LEU A 40 1.15 1.84 -0.66
C LEU A 40 2.33 0.98 -0.18
N LEU A 41 2.99 1.41 0.90
CA LEU A 41 4.06 0.67 1.56
C LEU A 41 3.59 -0.12 2.79
N PHE A 42 2.29 -0.18 3.05
CA PHE A 42 1.69 -0.80 4.25
C PHE A 42 2.04 -2.29 4.42
N THR A 43 2.37 -3.01 3.35
CA THR A 43 2.83 -4.41 3.41
C THR A 43 4.35 -4.57 3.31
N ALA A 44 5.09 -3.49 3.07
CA ALA A 44 6.53 -3.51 2.83
C ALA A 44 7.35 -3.05 4.05
N ILE A 45 6.82 -2.13 4.86
CA ILE A 45 7.53 -1.56 6.00
C ILE A 45 7.18 -2.34 7.27
N PRO A 46 8.18 -2.89 8.01
CA PRO A 46 7.95 -3.49 9.33
C PRO A 46 7.28 -2.49 10.28
N GLY A 47 6.43 -3.01 11.18
CA GLY A 47 5.54 -2.18 11.99
C GLY A 47 6.26 -1.13 12.83
N ASP A 48 7.38 -1.49 13.44
CA ASP A 48 8.23 -0.63 14.27
C ASP A 48 9.09 0.36 13.47
N ARG A 49 9.18 0.19 12.14
CA ARG A 49 10.02 1.01 11.25
C ARG A 49 9.28 2.17 10.59
N TRP A 50 7.97 2.23 10.72
CA TRP A 50 7.18 3.33 10.15
C TRP A 50 7.60 4.72 10.63
N PRO A 51 7.91 4.96 11.94
CA PRO A 51 8.42 6.26 12.38
C PRO A 51 9.71 6.65 11.65
N ARG A 52 10.61 5.70 11.38
CA ARG A 52 11.85 5.93 10.64
C ARG A 52 11.57 6.34 9.19
N ALA A 53 10.68 5.62 8.50
CA ALA A 53 10.33 5.93 7.11
C ALA A 53 9.70 7.33 6.98
N VAL A 54 8.79 7.69 7.91
CA VAL A 54 8.15 9.02 7.90
C VAL A 54 9.14 10.12 8.29
N SER A 55 10.06 9.85 9.23
CA SER A 55 11.14 10.81 9.57
C SER A 55 12.06 11.05 8.38
N GLU A 56 12.34 10.02 7.59
CA GLU A 56 13.16 10.18 6.38
C GLU A 56 12.45 11.00 5.30
N LEU A 57 11.15 10.78 5.12
CA LEU A 57 10.31 11.61 4.25
C LEU A 57 10.35 13.08 4.70
N ALA A 58 10.21 13.34 6.01
CA ALA A 58 10.33 14.69 6.58
C ALA A 58 11.73 15.28 6.39
N ARG A 59 12.80 14.47 6.52
CA ARG A 59 14.18 14.94 6.34
C ARG A 59 14.40 15.51 4.95
N VAL A 60 14.00 14.79 3.92
CA VAL A 60 14.25 15.20 2.53
C VAL A 60 13.28 16.28 2.04
N THR A 61 12.17 16.53 2.76
CA THR A 61 11.27 17.65 2.49
C THR A 61 11.91 18.95 3.00
N ARG A 62 11.89 20.03 2.20
CA ARG A 62 12.43 21.33 2.63
C ARG A 62 11.56 22.03 3.69
N PRO A 63 12.11 22.95 4.48
CA PRO A 63 11.29 23.82 5.32
C PRO A 63 10.21 24.56 4.51
N GLY A 64 8.96 24.52 4.99
CA GLY A 64 7.79 25.04 4.28
C GLY A 64 7.26 24.13 3.16
N GLY A 65 7.96 23.06 2.81
CA GLY A 65 7.50 22.05 1.86
C GLY A 65 6.44 21.11 2.47
N TRP A 66 5.89 20.21 1.64
CA TRP A 66 4.83 19.30 2.02
C TRP A 66 5.23 17.85 1.83
N ALA A 67 4.81 17.00 2.76
CA ALA A 67 4.90 15.55 2.65
C ALA A 67 3.49 14.96 2.60
N GLU A 68 3.27 14.03 1.68
CA GLU A 68 2.01 13.28 1.55
C GLU A 68 2.27 11.79 1.70
N SER A 69 1.33 11.11 2.36
CA SER A 69 1.27 9.64 2.35
C SER A 69 -0.13 9.19 1.96
N VAL A 70 -0.20 8.19 1.07
CA VAL A 70 -1.44 7.53 0.68
C VAL A 70 -1.31 6.04 0.94
N GLU A 71 -1.98 5.56 1.99
CA GLU A 71 -1.88 4.18 2.44
C GLU A 71 -3.26 3.51 2.55
N THR A 72 -3.27 2.20 2.69
CA THR A 72 -4.48 1.42 2.93
C THR A 72 -4.26 0.43 4.07
N THR A 73 -5.33 -0.15 4.55
CA THR A 73 -5.31 -1.30 5.48
C THR A 73 -5.81 -2.60 4.81
N GLY A 74 -5.95 -2.57 3.48
CA GLY A 74 -6.40 -3.69 2.67
C GLY A 74 -7.89 -3.66 2.34
N LEU A 75 -8.46 -4.84 2.11
CA LEU A 75 -9.86 -5.03 1.72
C LEU A 75 -10.72 -5.30 2.95
N HIS A 76 -11.87 -4.65 3.03
CA HIS A 76 -12.84 -4.77 4.11
C HIS A 76 -14.22 -5.19 3.58
N ASP A 77 -15.02 -5.84 4.42
CA ASP A 77 -16.39 -6.29 4.14
C ASP A 77 -16.50 -7.10 2.84
N GLY A 78 -15.47 -7.90 2.55
CA GLY A 78 -15.46 -8.80 1.41
C GLY A 78 -16.30 -10.06 1.63
N GLY A 79 -16.50 -10.81 0.54
CA GLY A 79 -17.06 -12.14 0.60
C GLY A 79 -16.09 -13.17 1.22
N PRO A 80 -16.50 -14.44 1.31
CA PRO A 80 -15.70 -15.48 1.97
C PRO A 80 -14.27 -15.64 1.41
N ASN A 81 -14.11 -15.53 0.09
CA ASN A 81 -12.80 -15.70 -0.54
C ASN A 81 -11.91 -14.47 -0.34
N VAL A 82 -12.47 -13.25 -0.41
CA VAL A 82 -11.75 -12.02 -0.08
C VAL A 82 -11.28 -12.08 1.38
N ASN A 83 -12.15 -12.43 2.31
CA ASN A 83 -11.83 -12.51 3.73
C ASN A 83 -10.78 -13.59 4.03
N LEU A 84 -10.85 -14.75 3.35
CA LEU A 84 -9.85 -15.82 3.49
C LEU A 84 -8.48 -15.35 2.99
N MET A 85 -8.42 -14.70 1.82
CA MET A 85 -7.19 -14.15 1.27
C MET A 85 -6.57 -13.11 2.22
N MET A 86 -7.39 -12.17 2.73
CA MET A 86 -6.93 -11.17 3.68
C MET A 86 -6.44 -11.79 4.99
N THR A 87 -7.04 -12.91 5.43
CA THR A 87 -6.57 -13.67 6.61
C THR A 87 -5.16 -14.23 6.38
N TRP A 88 -4.89 -14.85 5.22
CA TRP A 88 -3.56 -15.35 4.90
C TRP A 88 -2.52 -14.24 4.81
N ILE A 89 -2.87 -13.11 4.16
CA ILE A 89 -1.99 -11.95 4.07
C ILE A 89 -1.69 -11.39 5.47
N ALA A 90 -2.69 -11.29 6.34
CA ALA A 90 -2.49 -10.80 7.71
C ALA A 90 -1.58 -11.74 8.52
N GLN A 91 -1.79 -13.07 8.43
CA GLN A 91 -0.95 -14.05 9.10
C GLN A 91 0.52 -14.00 8.61
N MET A 92 0.72 -13.86 7.31
CA MET A 92 2.05 -13.72 6.74
C MET A 92 2.71 -12.40 7.16
N SER A 93 1.95 -11.30 7.12
CA SER A 93 2.42 -9.98 7.54
C SER A 93 2.86 -9.99 9.00
N ALA A 94 2.08 -10.63 9.88
CA ALA A 94 2.45 -10.79 11.29
C ALA A 94 3.77 -11.55 11.49
N ARG A 95 4.02 -12.62 10.71
CA ARG A 95 5.30 -13.35 10.74
C ARG A 95 6.49 -12.49 10.31
N ARG A 96 6.26 -11.48 9.47
CA ARG A 96 7.25 -10.52 8.99
C ARG A 96 7.31 -9.24 9.83
N GLN A 97 6.60 -9.22 10.96
CA GLN A 97 6.47 -8.04 11.84
C GLN A 97 5.88 -6.81 11.13
N VAL A 98 5.09 -7.03 10.08
CA VAL A 98 4.37 -5.98 9.37
C VAL A 98 2.99 -5.81 10.01
N ASP A 99 2.68 -4.59 10.44
CA ASP A 99 1.36 -4.21 10.94
C ASP A 99 0.58 -3.50 9.83
N LEU A 100 -0.39 -4.19 9.24
CA LEU A 100 -1.21 -3.64 8.15
C LEU A 100 -2.01 -2.39 8.57
N MET A 101 -2.21 -2.18 9.88
CA MET A 101 -2.94 -1.03 10.40
C MET A 101 -2.10 0.26 10.43
N ASN A 102 -0.78 0.19 10.22
CA ASN A 102 0.06 1.38 10.25
C ASN A 102 -0.31 2.42 9.18
N GLY A 103 -0.90 2.00 8.06
CA GLY A 103 -1.45 2.95 7.08
C GLY A 103 -2.41 3.96 7.69
N SER A 104 -3.22 3.55 8.68
CA SER A 104 -4.16 4.42 9.39
C SER A 104 -3.50 5.34 10.44
N ARG A 105 -2.23 5.09 10.80
CA ARG A 105 -1.50 5.81 11.86
C ARG A 105 -0.50 6.83 11.31
N VAL A 106 -0.39 6.99 10.00
CA VAL A 106 0.63 7.86 9.37
C VAL A 106 0.55 9.29 9.88
N ALA A 107 -0.65 9.81 10.18
CA ALA A 107 -0.81 11.15 10.73
C ALA A 107 -0.06 11.34 12.07
N ASP A 108 -0.06 10.32 12.92
CA ASP A 108 0.64 10.36 14.20
C ASP A 108 2.16 10.27 13.99
N PHE A 109 2.61 9.46 13.04
CA PHE A 109 4.03 9.39 12.67
C PHE A 109 4.52 10.71 12.06
N MET A 110 3.71 11.40 11.24
CA MET A 110 4.05 12.71 10.70
C MET A 110 4.18 13.77 11.80
N ARG A 111 3.26 13.80 12.78
CA ARG A 111 3.36 14.70 13.93
C ARG A 111 4.60 14.42 14.77
N ALA A 112 4.88 13.14 15.03
CA ALA A 112 6.08 12.72 15.77
C ALA A 112 7.39 13.07 15.03
N ALA A 113 7.37 13.09 13.69
CA ALA A 113 8.50 13.53 12.86
C ALA A 113 8.65 15.07 12.78
N GLY A 114 7.83 15.82 13.50
CA GLY A 114 7.90 17.30 13.55
C GLY A 114 7.17 18.03 12.44
N LEU A 115 6.41 17.31 11.58
CA LEU A 115 5.57 17.95 10.57
C LEU A 115 4.39 18.68 11.26
N ARG A 116 4.06 19.86 10.73
CA ARG A 116 2.96 20.71 11.19
C ARG A 116 1.79 20.65 10.19
N ASN A 117 0.68 21.28 10.53
CA ASN A 117 -0.50 21.35 9.66
C ASN A 117 -0.92 19.97 9.14
N VAL A 118 -0.75 18.91 9.97
CA VAL A 118 -1.04 17.54 9.60
C VAL A 118 -2.55 17.35 9.49
N ALA A 119 -3.02 17.11 8.27
CA ALA A 119 -4.39 16.79 7.95
C ALA A 119 -4.49 15.34 7.44
N ALA A 120 -5.54 14.62 7.84
CA ALA A 120 -5.81 13.26 7.42
C ALA A 120 -7.25 13.15 6.93
N SER A 121 -7.44 12.40 5.86
CA SER A 121 -8.76 12.02 5.34
C SER A 121 -8.78 10.54 4.99
N VAL A 122 -9.99 9.95 5.01
CA VAL A 122 -10.19 8.56 4.61
C VAL A 122 -11.17 8.53 3.45
N VAL A 123 -10.74 7.91 2.34
CA VAL A 123 -11.58 7.70 1.16
C VAL A 123 -11.88 6.22 1.04
N ASN A 124 -13.12 5.82 1.31
CA ASN A 124 -13.57 4.45 1.15
C ASN A 124 -13.93 4.19 -0.31
N VAL A 125 -13.04 3.54 -1.05
CA VAL A 125 -13.31 3.14 -2.43
C VAL A 125 -14.11 1.85 -2.45
N ARG A 126 -15.32 1.89 -3.01
CA ARG A 126 -16.13 0.70 -3.28
C ARG A 126 -15.37 -0.22 -4.22
N THR A 127 -14.97 -1.41 -3.76
CA THR A 127 -14.10 -2.32 -4.51
C THR A 127 -14.91 -3.44 -5.17
N GLY A 128 -14.74 -3.61 -6.48
CA GLY A 128 -15.53 -4.51 -7.31
C GLY A 128 -16.62 -3.80 -8.11
N ALA A 129 -17.51 -4.56 -8.77
CA ALA A 129 -18.51 -4.06 -9.72
C ALA A 129 -19.55 -3.12 -9.11
N TRP A 130 -19.77 -3.17 -7.79
CA TRP A 130 -20.67 -2.23 -7.12
C TRP A 130 -20.08 -0.82 -6.96
N GLY A 131 -18.76 -0.68 -7.16
CA GLY A 131 -18.02 0.57 -7.22
C GLY A 131 -17.74 1.03 -8.65
N GLU A 132 -18.42 0.43 -9.63
CA GLU A 132 -18.32 0.75 -11.06
C GLU A 132 -16.89 0.63 -11.60
N ARG A 133 -16.51 1.51 -12.53
CA ARG A 133 -15.18 1.44 -13.17
C ARG A 133 -14.03 1.55 -12.18
N LEU A 134 -14.08 2.52 -11.26
CA LEU A 134 -13.02 2.69 -10.25
C LEU A 134 -12.92 1.47 -9.34
N GLY A 135 -14.06 0.95 -8.89
CA GLY A 135 -14.11 -0.24 -8.05
C GLY A 135 -13.51 -1.47 -8.73
N MET A 136 -13.78 -1.66 -10.01
CA MET A 136 -13.19 -2.76 -10.79
C MET A 136 -11.68 -2.58 -11.03
N MET A 137 -11.20 -1.35 -11.22
CA MET A 137 -9.76 -1.07 -11.32
C MET A 137 -9.04 -1.46 -10.03
N VAL A 138 -9.55 -1.03 -8.88
CA VAL A 138 -8.99 -1.39 -7.57
C VAL A 138 -9.04 -2.90 -7.33
N ALA A 139 -10.16 -3.55 -7.67
CA ALA A 139 -10.28 -5.01 -7.55
C ALA A 139 -9.25 -5.76 -8.42
N THR A 140 -9.03 -5.32 -9.66
CA THR A 140 -8.05 -5.90 -10.58
C THR A 140 -6.63 -5.74 -10.03
N ASP A 141 -6.30 -4.58 -9.48
CA ASP A 141 -5.01 -4.31 -8.87
C ASP A 141 -4.77 -5.23 -7.66
N PHE A 142 -5.74 -5.34 -6.75
CA PHE A 142 -5.65 -6.26 -5.62
C PHE A 142 -5.49 -7.72 -6.03
N VAL A 143 -6.18 -8.18 -7.07
CA VAL A 143 -5.98 -9.54 -7.63
C VAL A 143 -4.53 -9.71 -8.11
N GLY A 144 -3.97 -8.69 -8.76
CA GLY A 144 -2.56 -8.67 -9.18
C GLY A 144 -1.60 -8.77 -7.98
N VAL A 145 -1.82 -7.96 -6.95
CA VAL A 145 -1.04 -8.00 -5.70
C VAL A 145 -1.15 -9.37 -5.03
N CYS A 146 -2.36 -9.94 -4.90
CA CYS A 146 -2.55 -11.26 -4.31
C CYS A 146 -1.78 -12.35 -5.07
N LYS A 147 -1.75 -12.30 -6.41
CA LYS A 147 -0.93 -13.24 -7.20
C LYS A 147 0.55 -13.19 -6.83
N GLY A 148 1.08 -11.99 -6.58
CA GLY A 148 2.46 -11.81 -6.13
C GLY A 148 2.76 -12.47 -4.78
N TYR A 149 1.73 -12.68 -3.95
CA TYR A 149 1.88 -13.37 -2.66
C TYR A 149 1.82 -14.89 -2.73
N ALA A 150 1.42 -15.50 -3.86
CA ALA A 150 1.20 -16.95 -3.97
C ALA A 150 2.38 -17.78 -3.43
N GLY A 151 3.58 -17.52 -3.97
CA GLY A 151 4.79 -18.26 -3.55
C GLY A 151 5.13 -18.09 -2.07
N LEU A 152 4.91 -16.91 -1.52
CA LEU A 152 5.16 -16.62 -0.10
C LEU A 152 4.14 -17.34 0.81
N LEU A 153 2.87 -17.32 0.45
CA LEU A 153 1.79 -17.95 1.23
C LEU A 153 1.90 -19.46 1.23
N VAL A 154 2.16 -20.05 0.05
CA VAL A 154 2.37 -21.50 -0.09
C VAL A 154 3.66 -21.93 0.60
N GLY A 155 4.76 -21.22 0.38
CA GLY A 155 6.04 -21.51 1.03
C GLY A 155 6.01 -21.39 2.55
N ALA A 156 5.16 -20.52 3.08
CA ALA A 156 4.92 -20.38 4.51
C ALA A 156 3.95 -21.44 5.09
N GLY A 157 3.39 -22.32 4.26
CA GLY A 157 2.42 -23.34 4.68
C GLY A 157 1.06 -22.78 5.12
N LEU A 158 0.70 -21.58 4.70
CA LEU A 158 -0.58 -20.95 5.03
C LEU A 158 -1.71 -21.45 4.13
N THR A 159 -1.38 -21.93 2.96
CA THR A 159 -2.29 -22.50 1.96
C THR A 159 -1.55 -23.47 1.04
N THR A 160 -2.28 -24.26 0.24
CA THR A 160 -1.72 -24.98 -0.90
C THR A 160 -1.92 -24.18 -2.18
N GLN A 161 -1.14 -24.47 -3.24
CA GLN A 161 -1.33 -23.82 -4.53
C GLN A 161 -2.77 -23.97 -5.05
N GLU A 162 -3.32 -25.17 -4.97
CA GLU A 162 -4.69 -25.46 -5.41
C GLU A 162 -5.74 -24.65 -4.63
N GLN A 163 -5.57 -24.54 -3.30
CA GLN A 163 -6.49 -23.76 -2.46
C GLN A 163 -6.34 -22.27 -2.74
N PHE A 164 -5.11 -21.79 -2.94
CA PHE A 164 -4.84 -20.40 -3.31
C PHE A 164 -5.55 -20.04 -4.63
N ASP A 165 -5.38 -20.85 -5.67
CA ASP A 165 -5.96 -20.60 -6.99
C ASP A 165 -7.48 -20.59 -6.94
N ARG A 166 -8.10 -21.53 -6.23
CA ARG A 166 -9.57 -21.56 -6.00
C ARG A 166 -10.05 -20.29 -5.26
N THR A 167 -9.32 -19.87 -4.26
CA THR A 167 -9.67 -18.68 -3.48
C THR A 167 -9.53 -17.41 -4.32
N LEU A 168 -8.48 -17.31 -5.13
CA LEU A 168 -8.27 -16.19 -6.04
C LEU A 168 -9.38 -16.07 -7.10
N ASP A 169 -9.80 -17.21 -7.66
CA ASP A 169 -10.91 -17.25 -8.61
C ASP A 169 -12.27 -16.95 -7.95
N GLY A 170 -12.47 -17.41 -6.72
CA GLY A 170 -13.64 -17.05 -5.92
C GLY A 170 -13.68 -15.54 -5.62
N MET A 171 -12.53 -14.95 -5.27
CA MET A 171 -12.38 -13.53 -5.03
C MET A 171 -12.74 -12.68 -6.27
N ARG A 172 -12.33 -13.11 -7.48
CA ARG A 172 -12.71 -12.44 -8.73
C ARG A 172 -14.23 -12.43 -8.92
N LYS A 173 -14.89 -13.58 -8.71
CA LYS A 173 -16.36 -13.71 -8.80
C LYS A 173 -17.08 -12.83 -7.77
N GLU A 174 -16.52 -12.71 -6.56
CA GLU A 174 -17.05 -11.80 -5.53
C GLU A 174 -16.95 -10.34 -5.97
N PHE A 175 -15.85 -9.92 -6.59
CA PHE A 175 -15.69 -8.57 -7.13
C PHE A 175 -16.59 -8.28 -8.34
N GLU A 176 -16.89 -9.27 -9.18
CA GLU A 176 -17.82 -9.13 -10.30
C GLU A 176 -19.28 -9.00 -9.83
N SER A 177 -19.58 -9.40 -8.60
CA SER A 177 -20.90 -9.31 -8.02
C SER A 177 -21.27 -7.88 -7.63
N ARG A 178 -22.34 -7.34 -8.19
CA ARG A 178 -22.90 -6.03 -7.78
C ARG A 178 -23.55 -6.05 -6.38
N ARG A 179 -23.73 -7.22 -5.78
CA ARG A 179 -24.25 -7.40 -4.41
C ARG A 179 -23.15 -7.33 -3.35
N GLY A 180 -21.88 -7.33 -3.75
CA GLY A 180 -20.74 -7.16 -2.87
C GLY A 180 -20.78 -5.83 -2.11
N ARG A 181 -20.11 -5.78 -0.96
CA ARG A 181 -19.97 -4.56 -0.15
C ARG A 181 -18.51 -4.28 0.17
N CYS A 182 -17.59 -5.04 -0.47
CA CYS A 182 -16.16 -4.87 -0.30
C CYS A 182 -15.73 -3.43 -0.58
N TYR A 183 -14.92 -2.87 0.30
CA TYR A 183 -14.33 -1.55 0.11
C TYR A 183 -12.87 -1.55 0.53
N THR A 184 -12.13 -0.58 0.02
CA THR A 184 -10.73 -0.31 0.34
C THR A 184 -10.65 1.10 0.93
N PRO A 185 -10.28 1.26 2.22
CA PRO A 185 -10.02 2.57 2.79
C PRO A 185 -8.65 3.06 2.34
N PHE A 186 -8.60 4.22 1.73
CA PHE A 186 -7.36 4.95 1.47
C PHE A 186 -7.22 6.08 2.48
N TYR A 187 -6.16 6.01 3.27
CA TYR A 187 -5.77 7.03 4.23
C TYR A 187 -4.83 8.01 3.53
N VAL A 188 -5.32 9.22 3.29
CA VAL A 188 -4.56 10.32 2.69
C VAL A 188 -4.14 11.25 3.80
N VAL A 189 -2.86 11.38 4.01
CA VAL A 189 -2.29 12.23 5.07
C VAL A 189 -1.30 13.20 4.46
N ILE A 190 -1.45 14.49 4.77
CA ILE A 190 -0.50 15.53 4.38
C ILE A 190 0.04 16.24 5.63
N GLY A 191 1.28 16.69 5.56
CA GLY A 191 1.91 17.48 6.62
C GLY A 191 2.95 18.43 6.04
N GLN A 192 3.15 19.56 6.69
CA GLN A 192 4.09 20.60 6.29
C GLN A 192 5.34 20.57 7.18
N LYS A 193 6.52 20.64 6.60
CA LYS A 193 7.79 20.76 7.34
C LYS A 193 8.03 22.18 7.84
#